data_baecc8a5bafddb44d0c18a95eeb457b6
#
_entry.id   baecc8a5bafddb44d0c18a95eeb457b6
#
_cell.length_a   1.000
_cell.length_b   1.000
_cell.length_c   1.000
_cell.angle_alpha   90.00
_cell.angle_beta   90.00
_cell.angle_gamma   90.00
#
_symmetry.space_group_name_H-M   'P 1'
#
loop_
_entity.id
_entity.type
_entity.pdbx_description
1 polymer ?
#
loop_
_entity_poly.entity_id
_entity_poly.type
_entity_poly.pdbx_seq_one_letter_code
_entity_poly.pdbx_strand_id
1 'polypeptide(L)'
;MKKNLFWQALYYGPARDEEMKHRLEAEKIIDFLEIQSIRKTPVGRLPYGLQKRVELGRALAMEPELLLLDEPMAGMNLEEKQDMCRFVLDINEQYGTTIVLIEHDMGVVMDLSERVVVLDYGRKIADGTPDEVRSNQNVIDAYLGNN
;
A
#
# COMPACT_ATOMS: atom_id res chain seq x y z
N MET A 1 10.14 0.78 -22.51
CA MET A 1 11.45 0.07 -22.46
C MET A 1 11.66 -0.70 -23.78
N LYS A 2 12.62 -0.29 -24.61
CA LYS A 2 13.03 -1.07 -25.80
C LYS A 2 14.06 -2.10 -25.32
N LYS A 3 13.60 -3.33 -25.10
CA LYS A 3 14.47 -4.45 -24.72
C LYS A 3 15.30 -4.87 -25.92
N ASN A 4 16.59 -4.58 -25.95
CA ASN A 4 17.53 -5.15 -26.90
C ASN A 4 17.76 -6.61 -26.53
N LEU A 5 17.01 -7.52 -27.16
CA LEU A 5 17.04 -8.98 -26.93
C LEU A 5 18.46 -9.57 -27.03
N PHE A 6 19.31 -8.97 -27.86
CA PHE A 6 20.68 -9.43 -28.11
C PHE A 6 21.59 -9.27 -26.88
N TRP A 7 21.48 -8.15 -26.17
CA TRP A 7 22.27 -7.88 -24.94
C TRP A 7 21.74 -8.65 -23.73
N GLN A 8 20.45 -8.96 -23.72
CA GLN A 8 19.85 -9.83 -22.68
C GLN A 8 20.32 -11.28 -22.80
N ALA A 9 20.54 -11.78 -24.03
CA ALA A 9 21.01 -13.16 -24.26
C ALA A 9 22.47 -13.36 -23.84
N LEU A 10 23.31 -12.30 -23.87
CA LEU A 10 24.73 -12.37 -23.52
C LEU A 10 25.03 -12.03 -22.05
N TYR A 11 24.03 -11.54 -21.28
CA TYR A 11 24.19 -11.14 -19.86
C TYR A 11 25.41 -10.22 -19.60
N TYR A 12 25.73 -9.33 -20.57
CA TYR A 12 26.92 -8.47 -20.56
C TYR A 12 26.56 -6.99 -20.79
N GLY A 13 27.29 -6.09 -20.14
CA GLY A 13 27.18 -4.64 -20.35
C GLY A 13 25.86 -4.05 -19.80
N PRO A 14 25.12 -3.24 -20.59
CA PRO A 14 23.97 -2.47 -20.11
C PRO A 14 22.85 -3.30 -19.45
N ALA A 15 22.65 -4.56 -19.89
CA ALA A 15 21.66 -5.44 -19.33
C ALA A 15 21.99 -5.90 -17.89
N ARG A 16 23.28 -6.10 -17.62
CA ARG A 16 23.76 -6.41 -16.27
C ARG A 16 23.61 -5.23 -15.32
N ASP A 17 23.94 -4.03 -15.79
CA ASP A 17 23.83 -2.82 -14.97
C ASP A 17 22.39 -2.50 -14.63
N GLU A 18 21.46 -2.68 -15.59
CA GLU A 18 20.01 -2.54 -15.37
C GLU A 18 19.51 -3.57 -14.36
N GLU A 19 19.91 -4.83 -14.48
CA GLU A 19 19.54 -5.88 -13.52
C GLU A 19 20.10 -5.61 -12.12
N MET A 20 21.34 -5.16 -12.02
CA MET A 20 21.94 -4.78 -10.74
C MET A 20 21.16 -3.65 -10.07
N LYS A 21 20.77 -2.64 -10.84
CA LYS A 21 19.92 -1.54 -10.34
C LYS A 21 18.59 -2.06 -9.81
N HIS A 22 17.88 -2.88 -10.59
CA HIS A 22 16.58 -3.44 -10.17
C HIS A 22 16.71 -4.33 -8.93
N ARG A 23 17.80 -5.08 -8.80
CA ARG A 23 18.07 -5.86 -7.58
C ARG A 23 18.25 -4.98 -6.37
N LEU A 24 19.00 -3.89 -6.48
CA LEU A 24 19.21 -2.94 -5.38
C LEU A 24 17.88 -2.30 -4.96
N GLU A 25 17.03 -1.91 -5.91
CA GLU A 25 15.71 -1.36 -5.57
C GLU A 25 14.82 -2.42 -4.91
N ALA A 26 14.83 -3.66 -5.38
CA ALA A 26 14.10 -4.75 -4.74
C ALA A 26 14.58 -5.02 -3.29
N GLU A 27 15.90 -4.98 -3.04
CA GLU A 27 16.45 -5.14 -1.69
C GLU A 27 16.01 -4.00 -0.77
N LYS A 28 16.00 -2.75 -1.24
CA LYS A 28 15.50 -1.61 -0.44
C LYS A 28 14.02 -1.81 -0.04
N ILE A 29 13.19 -2.28 -0.96
CA ILE A 29 11.78 -2.55 -0.68
C ILE A 29 11.61 -3.71 0.31
N ILE A 30 12.42 -4.78 0.17
CA ILE A 30 12.43 -5.91 1.09
C ILE A 30 12.81 -5.44 2.50
N ASP A 31 13.83 -4.58 2.61
CA ASP A 31 14.27 -4.02 3.89
C ASP A 31 13.22 -3.08 4.47
N PHE A 32 12.65 -2.19 3.66
CA PHE A 32 11.60 -1.26 4.06
C PHE A 32 10.37 -1.96 4.63
N LEU A 33 9.92 -3.04 3.98
CA LEU A 33 8.75 -3.82 4.42
C LEU A 33 9.07 -4.90 5.47
N GLU A 34 10.33 -4.99 5.91
CA GLU A 34 10.77 -5.94 6.95
C GLU A 34 10.50 -7.42 6.58
N ILE A 35 10.67 -7.77 5.30
CA ILE A 35 10.39 -9.11 4.77
C ILE A 35 11.66 -9.90 4.37
N GLN A 36 12.82 -9.53 4.90
CA GLN A 36 14.11 -10.19 4.58
C GLN A 36 14.10 -11.68 4.90
N SER A 37 13.49 -12.05 6.04
CA SER A 37 13.47 -13.43 6.53
C SER A 37 12.69 -14.39 5.63
N ILE A 38 11.73 -13.87 4.85
CA ILE A 38 10.85 -14.66 3.98
C ILE A 38 11.21 -14.59 2.50
N ARG A 39 12.27 -13.87 2.11
CA ARG A 39 12.66 -13.57 0.72
C ARG A 39 12.75 -14.77 -0.23
N LYS A 40 12.96 -15.99 0.30
CA LYS A 40 13.06 -17.24 -0.47
C LYS A 40 11.82 -18.13 -0.30
N THR A 41 10.84 -17.69 0.45
CA THR A 41 9.63 -18.46 0.72
C THR A 41 8.60 -18.19 -0.38
N PRO A 42 8.01 -19.21 -1.00
CA PRO A 42 6.90 -19.03 -1.93
C PRO A 42 5.74 -18.29 -1.27
N VAL A 43 5.20 -17.24 -1.93
CA VAL A 43 4.16 -16.35 -1.37
C VAL A 43 2.95 -17.13 -0.85
N GLY A 44 2.49 -18.15 -1.58
CA GLY A 44 1.36 -18.98 -1.17
C GLY A 44 1.56 -19.81 0.12
N ARG A 45 2.77 -19.82 0.69
CA ARG A 45 3.08 -20.46 1.98
C ARG A 45 3.21 -19.47 3.14
N LEU A 46 3.10 -18.18 2.86
CA LEU A 46 3.22 -17.14 3.87
C LEU A 46 1.90 -16.96 4.64
N PRO A 47 1.95 -16.56 5.91
CA PRO A 47 0.81 -15.99 6.62
C PRO A 47 0.19 -14.84 5.84
N TYR A 48 -1.11 -14.61 5.99
CA TYR A 48 -1.85 -13.65 5.18
C TYR A 48 -1.29 -12.22 5.25
N GLY A 49 -0.97 -11.72 6.44
CA GLY A 49 -0.36 -10.39 6.61
C GLY A 49 0.96 -10.23 5.85
N LEU A 50 1.81 -11.28 5.82
CA LEU A 50 3.05 -11.25 5.03
C LEU A 50 2.78 -11.32 3.52
N GLN A 51 1.73 -12.01 3.07
CA GLN A 51 1.32 -11.97 1.66
C GLN A 51 0.95 -10.54 1.24
N LYS A 52 0.21 -9.82 2.09
CA LYS A 52 -0.18 -8.42 1.86
C LYS A 52 1.02 -7.47 1.84
N ARG A 53 2.03 -7.67 2.71
CA ARG A 53 3.30 -6.93 2.63
C ARG A 53 4.02 -7.17 1.29
N VAL A 54 4.04 -8.41 0.81
CA VAL A 54 4.63 -8.74 -0.51
C VAL A 54 3.85 -8.10 -1.65
N GLU A 55 2.51 -8.07 -1.59
CA GLU A 55 1.66 -7.37 -2.57
C GLU A 55 2.00 -5.88 -2.63
N LEU A 56 2.10 -5.22 -1.46
CA LEU A 56 2.51 -3.82 -1.35
C LEU A 56 3.91 -3.60 -1.95
N GLY A 57 4.88 -4.48 -1.63
CA GLY A 57 6.23 -4.41 -2.17
C GLY A 57 6.29 -4.55 -3.69
N ARG A 58 5.43 -5.39 -4.27
CA ARG A 58 5.32 -5.50 -5.73
C ARG A 58 4.79 -4.23 -6.38
N ALA A 59 3.83 -3.56 -5.74
CA ALA A 59 3.31 -2.29 -6.21
C ALA A 59 4.38 -1.18 -6.12
N LEU A 60 5.12 -1.11 -5.02
CA LEU A 60 6.21 -0.16 -4.83
C LEU A 60 7.36 -0.34 -5.83
N ALA A 61 7.66 -1.59 -6.22
CA ALA A 61 8.70 -1.89 -7.22
C ALA A 61 8.39 -1.32 -8.61
N MET A 62 7.18 -0.81 -8.83
CA MET A 62 6.80 -0.09 -10.04
C MET A 62 7.11 1.41 -9.96
N GLU A 63 7.65 1.90 -8.84
CA GLU A 63 7.93 3.32 -8.56
C GLU A 63 6.70 4.21 -8.84
N PRO A 64 5.52 3.94 -8.23
CA PRO A 64 4.29 4.63 -8.58
C PRO A 64 4.26 6.06 -8.00
N GLU A 65 3.76 7.02 -8.80
CA GLU A 65 3.38 8.35 -8.31
C GLU A 65 2.05 8.34 -7.56
N LEU A 66 1.17 7.39 -7.92
CA LEU A 66 -0.14 7.15 -7.31
C LEU A 66 -0.31 5.67 -6.99
N LEU A 67 -0.60 5.36 -5.73
CA LEU A 67 -0.87 4.02 -5.24
C LEU A 67 -2.33 3.89 -4.82
N LEU A 68 -3.03 2.91 -5.39
CA LEU A 68 -4.42 2.60 -5.06
C LEU A 68 -4.44 1.34 -4.21
N LEU A 69 -4.98 1.44 -3.00
CA LEU A 69 -5.09 0.36 -2.03
C LEU A 69 -6.57 0.09 -1.72
N ASP A 70 -7.02 -1.10 -2.06
CA ASP A 70 -8.39 -1.54 -1.83
C ASP A 70 -8.40 -2.56 -0.67
N GLU A 71 -8.95 -2.15 0.47
CA GLU A 71 -9.02 -2.91 1.73
C GLU A 71 -7.70 -3.63 2.08
N PRO A 72 -6.55 -2.94 2.09
CA PRO A 72 -5.25 -3.60 2.27
C PRO A 72 -5.10 -4.26 3.64
N MET A 73 -5.91 -3.88 4.62
CA MET A 73 -5.85 -4.36 6.01
C MET A 73 -6.94 -5.39 6.34
N ALA A 74 -7.78 -5.76 5.36
CA ALA A 74 -8.82 -6.77 5.57
C ALA A 74 -8.22 -8.10 6.02
N GLY A 75 -8.82 -8.71 7.06
CA GLY A 75 -8.38 -10.01 7.60
C GLY A 75 -7.09 -10.01 8.41
N MET A 76 -6.48 -8.84 8.66
CA MET A 76 -5.30 -8.70 9.51
C MET A 76 -5.68 -8.61 10.99
N ASN A 77 -4.80 -9.12 11.87
CA ASN A 77 -4.87 -8.86 13.29
C ASN A 77 -4.41 -7.42 13.61
N LEU A 78 -4.53 -7.00 14.87
CA LEU A 78 -4.23 -5.61 15.28
C LEU A 78 -2.78 -5.22 15.01
N GLU A 79 -1.82 -6.08 15.31
CA GLU A 79 -0.39 -5.83 15.11
C GLU A 79 -0.06 -5.70 13.61
N GLU A 80 -0.58 -6.61 12.79
CA GLU A 80 -0.41 -6.56 11.33
C GLU A 80 -1.02 -5.29 10.72
N LYS A 81 -2.19 -4.83 11.23
CA LYS A 81 -2.82 -3.58 10.82
C LYS A 81 -1.94 -2.37 11.16
N GLN A 82 -1.42 -2.31 12.39
CA GLN A 82 -0.54 -1.22 12.83
C GLN A 82 0.73 -1.14 11.97
N ASP A 83 1.35 -2.27 11.66
CA ASP A 83 2.49 -2.31 10.76
C ASP A 83 2.14 -1.84 9.35
N MET A 84 0.99 -2.25 8.81
CA MET A 84 0.54 -1.83 7.49
C MET A 84 0.23 -0.33 7.46
N CYS A 85 -0.39 0.23 8.51
CA CYS A 85 -0.61 1.67 8.66
C CYS A 85 0.71 2.43 8.61
N ARG A 86 1.71 1.98 9.38
CA ARG A 86 3.05 2.57 9.38
C ARG A 86 3.68 2.56 8.00
N PHE A 87 3.66 1.42 7.29
CA PHE A 87 4.19 1.35 5.92
C PHE A 87 3.48 2.30 4.96
N VAL A 88 2.15 2.43 5.04
CA VAL A 88 1.39 3.35 4.20
C VAL A 88 1.80 4.80 4.44
N LEU A 89 1.95 5.22 5.70
CA LEU A 89 2.44 6.57 6.06
C LEU A 89 3.87 6.79 5.56
N ASP A 90 4.78 5.86 5.84
CA ASP A 90 6.17 5.93 5.43
C ASP A 90 6.33 6.01 3.90
N ILE A 91 5.49 5.31 3.12
CA ILE A 91 5.47 5.40 1.66
C ILE A 91 5.12 6.82 1.20
N ASN A 92 4.10 7.41 1.79
CA ASN A 92 3.70 8.78 1.44
C ASN A 92 4.81 9.78 1.84
N GLU A 93 5.34 9.70 3.07
CA GLU A 93 6.32 10.64 3.59
C GLU A 93 7.70 10.52 2.94
N GLN A 94 8.20 9.29 2.74
CA GLN A 94 9.57 9.06 2.27
C GLN A 94 9.69 9.03 0.75
N TYR A 95 8.68 8.50 0.05
CA TYR A 95 8.69 8.37 -1.40
C TYR A 95 7.87 9.46 -2.11
N GLY A 96 7.06 10.23 -1.37
CA GLY A 96 6.17 11.25 -1.94
C GLY A 96 5.05 10.68 -2.79
N THR A 97 4.77 9.37 -2.64
CA THR A 97 3.71 8.69 -3.40
C THR A 97 2.35 9.13 -2.90
N THR A 98 1.50 9.59 -3.79
CA THR A 98 0.08 9.86 -3.46
C THR A 98 -0.65 8.54 -3.24
N ILE A 99 -1.37 8.40 -2.12
CA ILE A 99 -2.10 7.18 -1.79
C ILE A 99 -3.61 7.44 -1.78
N VAL A 100 -4.36 6.59 -2.47
CA VAL A 100 -5.82 6.49 -2.34
C VAL A 100 -6.13 5.16 -1.68
N LEU A 101 -6.76 5.22 -0.51
CA LEU A 101 -7.09 4.08 0.32
C LEU A 101 -8.61 3.89 0.35
N ILE A 102 -9.08 2.69 0.08
CA ILE A 102 -10.47 2.29 0.34
C ILE A 102 -10.46 1.40 1.59
N GLU A 103 -11.15 1.84 2.62
CA GLU A 103 -11.27 1.11 3.89
C GLU A 103 -12.63 1.34 4.53
N HIS A 104 -13.05 0.40 5.35
CA HIS A 104 -14.28 0.46 6.14
C HIS A 104 -14.01 0.55 7.66
N ASP A 105 -12.76 0.41 8.08
CA ASP A 105 -12.32 0.63 9.46
C ASP A 105 -12.11 2.15 9.69
N MET A 106 -13.11 2.79 10.32
CA MET A 106 -13.09 4.23 10.51
C MET A 106 -11.88 4.71 11.33
N GLY A 107 -11.38 3.90 12.26
CA GLY A 107 -10.16 4.21 13.01
C GLY A 107 -8.97 4.37 12.08
N VAL A 108 -8.75 3.38 11.24
CA VAL A 108 -7.68 3.37 10.23
C VAL A 108 -7.81 4.58 9.29
N VAL A 109 -9.02 4.83 8.77
CA VAL A 109 -9.25 5.95 7.84
C VAL A 109 -8.91 7.29 8.49
N MET A 110 -9.37 7.51 9.72
CA MET A 110 -9.15 8.78 10.42
C MET A 110 -7.70 9.01 10.82
N ASP A 111 -6.95 7.94 11.10
CA ASP A 111 -5.55 8.03 11.50
C ASP A 111 -4.58 8.20 10.31
N LEU A 112 -4.95 7.67 9.12
CA LEU A 112 -4.07 7.68 7.96
C LEU A 112 -4.33 8.81 6.96
N SER A 113 -5.54 9.36 6.92
CA SER A 113 -5.97 10.19 5.81
C SER A 113 -5.91 11.68 6.11
N GLU A 114 -5.41 12.48 5.16
CA GLU A 114 -5.52 13.94 5.18
C GLU A 114 -6.89 14.42 4.68
N ARG A 115 -7.50 13.62 3.80
CA ARG A 115 -8.82 13.89 3.21
C ARG A 115 -9.63 12.61 3.12
N VAL A 116 -10.88 12.66 3.52
CA VAL A 116 -11.82 11.54 3.52
C VAL A 116 -13.01 11.84 2.63
N VAL A 117 -13.31 10.91 1.73
CA VAL A 117 -14.54 10.93 0.93
C VAL A 117 -15.40 9.76 1.37
N VAL A 118 -16.62 10.02 1.84
CA VAL A 118 -17.54 8.98 2.30
C VAL A 118 -18.60 8.71 1.25
N LEU A 119 -18.72 7.42 0.93
CA LEU A 119 -19.72 6.91 -0.01
C LEU A 119 -20.74 6.07 0.74
N ASP A 120 -22.02 6.31 0.48
CA ASP A 120 -23.13 5.48 0.93
C ASP A 120 -24.02 5.11 -0.26
N TYR A 121 -24.22 3.81 -0.51
CA TYR A 121 -24.90 3.28 -1.69
C TYR A 121 -24.48 3.95 -3.02
N GLY A 122 -23.18 4.16 -3.20
CA GLY A 122 -22.61 4.77 -4.40
C GLY A 122 -22.79 6.28 -4.51
N ARG A 123 -23.31 6.95 -3.48
CA ARG A 123 -23.45 8.41 -3.42
C ARG A 123 -22.45 9.01 -2.43
N LYS A 124 -21.81 10.10 -2.84
CA LYS A 124 -20.93 10.85 -1.94
C LYS A 124 -21.78 11.60 -0.91
N ILE A 125 -21.63 11.26 0.38
CA ILE A 125 -22.34 11.87 1.50
C ILE A 125 -21.47 12.84 2.31
N ALA A 126 -20.15 12.72 2.24
CA ALA A 126 -19.22 13.65 2.85
C ALA A 126 -17.92 13.72 2.05
N ASP A 127 -17.18 14.85 2.22
CA ASP A 127 -15.89 15.09 1.60
C ASP A 127 -15.19 16.21 2.40
N GLY A 128 -14.11 15.90 3.10
CA GLY A 128 -13.41 16.85 3.96
C GLY A 128 -12.27 16.21 4.73
N THR A 129 -11.78 16.95 5.74
CA THR A 129 -10.80 16.42 6.69
C THR A 129 -11.41 15.33 7.59
N PRO A 130 -10.59 14.46 8.21
CA PRO A 130 -11.09 13.48 9.17
C PRO A 130 -12.01 14.06 10.25
N ASP A 131 -11.67 15.21 10.81
CA ASP A 131 -12.47 15.86 11.86
C ASP A 131 -13.84 16.36 11.34
N GLU A 132 -13.87 16.95 10.14
CA GLU A 132 -15.10 17.39 9.47
C GLU A 132 -16.00 16.20 9.18
N VAL A 133 -15.43 15.10 8.68
CA VAL A 133 -16.18 13.88 8.35
C VAL A 133 -16.70 13.20 9.60
N ARG A 134 -15.90 13.13 10.67
CA ARG A 134 -16.29 12.54 11.96
C ARG A 134 -17.49 13.27 12.59
N SER A 135 -17.58 14.59 12.40
CA SER A 135 -18.66 15.43 12.95
C SER A 135 -19.86 15.55 12.03
N ASN A 136 -19.83 14.99 10.83
CA ASN A 136 -20.90 15.06 9.85
C ASN A 136 -22.07 14.14 10.23
N GLN A 137 -23.27 14.70 10.42
CA GLN A 137 -24.45 13.95 10.85
C GLN A 137 -24.81 12.82 9.87
N ASN A 138 -24.71 13.03 8.56
CA ASN A 138 -25.00 12.00 7.56
C ASN A 138 -24.05 10.79 7.68
N VAL A 139 -22.78 11.03 8.03
CA VAL A 139 -21.79 9.97 8.25
C VAL A 139 -22.07 9.23 9.55
N ILE A 140 -22.43 9.99 10.62
CA ILE A 140 -22.81 9.41 11.90
C ILE A 140 -24.02 8.49 11.73
N ASP A 141 -25.03 8.93 11.03
CA ASP A 141 -26.26 8.14 10.80
C ASP A 141 -26.00 6.90 9.94
N ALA A 142 -25.13 7.00 8.92
CA ALA A 142 -24.83 5.89 8.01
C ALA A 142 -23.89 4.84 8.62
N TYR A 143 -22.88 5.26 9.38
CA TYR A 143 -21.77 4.38 9.81
C TYR A 143 -21.59 4.27 11.33
N LEU A 144 -21.97 5.28 12.11
CA LEU A 144 -21.72 5.36 13.54
C LEU A 144 -23.00 5.28 14.38
N GLY A 145 -24.16 5.47 13.77
CA GLY A 145 -25.47 5.54 14.44
C GLY A 145 -26.18 4.19 14.66
N ASN A 146 -25.61 3.09 14.21
CA ASN A 146 -26.20 1.74 14.30
C ASN A 146 -25.53 0.86 15.37
N ASN A 147 -25.19 1.40 16.52
CA ASN A 147 -24.82 0.63 17.72
C ASN A 147 -25.91 0.64 18.78
#